data_08b41b6fc727e3f8a5ce740194cba36d
#
_entry.id   08b41b6fc727e3f8a5ce740194cba36d
#
_cell.length_a   1.000
_cell.length_b   1.000
_cell.length_c   1.000
_cell.angle_alpha   90.00
_cell.angle_beta   90.00
_cell.angle_gamma   90.00
#
_symmetry.space_group_name_H-M   'P 1'
#
loop_
_entity.id
_entity.type
_entity.pdbx_description
1 polymer ?
#
loop_
_entity_poly.entity_id
_entity_poly.type
_entity_poly.pdbx_seq_one_letter_code
_entity_poly.pdbx_strand_id
1 'polypeptide(L)'
;FSLFCPLLFGPILGDPYQEITNILRTIKEYRDYFDPESPNWREYIATLFQIFGFSTKNEETVLMELHLMGSNDNLRAIAWNICPGDDPDNMWSSTAFEKKVFPYMAESFNTQWIVVTNGLYLKIIRFKGNKKVRVFFWQDFDAIVHQEQLDTFYQIYKVFSLIKSESNQ
;
A
#
# COMPACT_ATOMS: atom_id res chain seq x y z
N PHE A 1 17.09 -11.85 -18.36
CA PHE A 1 17.37 -11.43 -18.80
C PHE A 1 17.17 -11.28 -19.07
N SER A 2 17.01 -11.35 -18.91
CA SER A 2 17.29 -10.88 -19.34
C SER A 2 16.99 -10.38 -19.58
N LEU A 3 16.85 -10.43 -19.49
CA LEU A 3 17.03 -9.74 -19.85
C LEU A 3 16.83 -9.27 -20.27
N PHE A 4 16.57 -9.25 -20.48
CA PHE A 4 16.56 -8.50 -21.10
C PHE A 4 17.10 -8.12 -21.79
N CYS A 5 16.65 -8.11 -22.68
CA CYS A 5 17.78 -7.37 -23.17
C CYS A 5 17.47 -5.90 -23.39
N PRO A 6 17.69 -5.06 -22.43
CA PRO A 6 17.34 -3.66 -22.55
C PRO A 6 18.10 -2.97 -23.69
N LEU A 7 19.25 -3.50 -24.05
CA LEU A 7 20.06 -2.89 -25.10
C LEU A 7 19.38 -2.94 -26.47
N LEU A 8 18.59 -3.97 -26.72
CA LEU A 8 17.88 -4.07 -27.99
C LEU A 8 16.71 -3.11 -28.09
N PHE A 9 16.21 -2.67 -26.98
CA PHE A 9 15.06 -1.79 -26.92
C PHE A 9 15.45 -0.34 -26.71
N GLY A 10 16.72 -0.09 -26.62
CA GLY A 10 17.23 1.25 -26.46
C GLY A 10 16.91 1.82 -25.08
N PRO A 11 17.17 3.10 -24.92
CA PRO A 11 17.03 3.76 -23.62
C PRO A 11 15.61 4.17 -23.29
N ILE A 12 14.68 3.87 -24.14
CA ILE A 12 13.37 4.51 -24.09
C ILE A 12 12.58 4.14 -22.88
N LEU A 13 12.62 2.86 -22.53
CA LEU A 13 11.72 2.35 -21.49
C LEU A 13 12.38 2.31 -20.12
N GLY A 14 13.67 2.48 -20.06
CA GLY A 14 14.39 2.29 -18.83
C GLY A 14 14.35 0.85 -18.36
N ASP A 15 15.09 0.58 -17.33
CA ASP A 15 15.12 -0.72 -16.68
C ASP A 15 14.05 -0.74 -15.58
N PRO A 16 13.06 -1.65 -15.65
CA PRO A 16 12.06 -1.75 -14.58
C PRO A 16 12.67 -1.97 -13.21
N TYR A 17 13.74 -2.72 -13.12
CA TYR A 17 14.44 -2.92 -11.86
C TYR A 17 15.08 -1.63 -11.35
N GLN A 18 15.54 -0.77 -12.23
CA GLN A 18 16.09 0.51 -11.83
C GLN A 18 15.03 1.40 -11.20
N GLU A 19 13.87 1.45 -11.80
CA GLU A 19 12.76 2.22 -11.26
C GLU A 19 12.33 1.70 -9.89
N ILE A 20 12.19 0.40 -9.76
CA ILE A 20 11.78 -0.24 -8.51
C ILE A 20 12.85 -0.05 -7.44
N THR A 21 14.12 -0.15 -7.81
CA THR A 21 15.22 0.11 -6.89
C THR A 21 15.19 1.55 -6.40
N ASN A 22 14.91 2.49 -7.27
CA ASN A 22 14.81 3.90 -6.89
C ASN A 22 13.65 4.14 -5.93
N ILE A 23 12.51 3.52 -6.19
CA ILE A 23 11.34 3.62 -5.31
C ILE A 23 11.68 3.04 -3.93
N LEU A 24 12.25 1.85 -3.90
CA LEU A 24 12.63 1.20 -2.65
C LEU A 24 13.59 2.04 -1.83
N ARG A 25 14.62 2.57 -2.47
CA ARG A 25 15.61 3.43 -1.78
C ARG A 25 15.01 4.74 -1.30
N THR A 26 14.09 5.31 -2.06
CA THR A 26 13.39 6.52 -1.64
C THR A 26 12.55 6.24 -0.39
N ILE A 27 11.84 5.14 -0.35
CA ILE A 27 11.07 4.75 0.82
C ILE A 27 12.00 4.55 2.02
N LYS A 28 13.11 3.85 1.82
CA LYS A 28 14.08 3.59 2.87
C LYS A 28 14.64 4.89 3.46
N GLU A 29 14.98 5.85 2.61
CA GLU A 29 15.47 7.14 3.06
C GLU A 29 14.43 7.86 3.90
N TYR A 30 13.19 7.93 3.45
CA TYR A 30 12.12 8.55 4.23
C TYR A 30 11.89 7.84 5.55
N ARG A 31 11.93 6.50 5.52
CA ARG A 31 11.73 5.68 6.71
C ARG A 31 12.71 6.05 7.83
N ASP A 32 13.94 6.36 7.48
CA ASP A 32 14.99 6.67 8.44
C ASP A 32 14.77 8.01 9.18
N TYR A 33 13.94 8.88 8.62
CA TYR A 33 13.61 10.17 9.25
C TYR A 33 12.47 10.09 10.26
N PHE A 34 11.79 8.96 10.34
CA PHE A 34 10.60 8.83 11.16
C PHE A 34 10.76 7.73 12.19
N ASP A 35 10.18 7.97 13.36
CA ASP A 35 10.09 7.00 14.44
C ASP A 35 8.67 6.45 14.48
N PRO A 36 8.47 5.11 14.49
CA PRO A 36 7.13 4.53 14.57
C PRO A 36 6.33 4.98 15.80
N GLU A 37 7.01 5.41 16.86
CA GLU A 37 6.35 5.89 18.07
C GLU A 37 6.06 7.39 18.03
N SER A 38 6.52 8.08 16.99
CA SER A 38 6.31 9.52 16.84
C SER A 38 4.92 9.79 16.24
N PRO A 39 4.26 10.90 16.64
CA PRO A 39 3.03 11.34 15.97
C PRO A 39 3.20 11.56 14.47
N ASN A 40 4.42 11.86 14.03
CA ASN A 40 4.72 12.09 12.61
C ASN A 40 4.75 10.82 11.77
N TRP A 41 4.64 9.65 12.39
CA TRP A 41 4.64 8.37 11.67
C TRP A 41 3.55 8.30 10.61
N ARG A 42 2.44 9.00 10.81
CA ARG A 42 1.36 9.07 9.84
C ARG A 42 1.79 9.75 8.53
N GLU A 43 2.67 10.74 8.64
CA GLU A 43 3.22 11.42 7.46
C GLU A 43 4.05 10.45 6.63
N TYR A 44 4.81 9.59 7.29
CA TYR A 44 5.55 8.55 6.60
C TYR A 44 4.61 7.63 5.82
N ILE A 45 3.52 7.19 6.42
CA ILE A 45 2.56 6.30 5.77
C ILE A 45 1.93 6.98 4.54
N ALA A 46 1.52 8.23 4.67
CA ALA A 46 0.99 8.98 3.53
C ALA A 46 2.03 9.14 2.42
N THR A 47 3.27 9.45 2.80
CA THR A 47 4.37 9.59 1.86
C THR A 47 4.68 8.29 1.16
N LEU A 48 4.60 7.16 1.86
CA LEU A 48 4.78 5.83 1.29
C LEU A 48 3.85 5.62 0.10
N PHE A 49 2.58 5.93 0.25
CA PHE A 49 1.63 5.77 -0.83
C PHE A 49 1.86 6.77 -1.97
N GLN A 50 2.29 7.97 -1.65
CA GLN A 50 2.64 8.96 -2.67
C GLN A 50 3.84 8.50 -3.50
N ILE A 51 4.83 7.88 -2.87
CA ILE A 51 5.99 7.33 -3.57
C ILE A 51 5.56 6.20 -4.52
N PHE A 52 4.56 5.39 -4.13
CA PHE A 52 4.00 4.38 -5.01
C PHE A 52 3.15 4.97 -6.15
N GLY A 53 2.88 6.26 -6.12
CA GLY A 53 2.21 6.95 -7.22
C GLY A 53 0.75 7.29 -6.98
N PHE A 54 0.28 7.22 -5.75
CA PHE A 54 -1.09 7.64 -5.42
C PHE A 54 -1.10 9.08 -4.89
N SER A 55 -2.16 9.80 -5.21
CA SER A 55 -2.52 10.98 -4.44
C SER A 55 -3.26 10.51 -3.20
N THR A 56 -3.03 11.17 -2.07
CA THR A 56 -3.66 10.78 -0.83
C THR A 56 -4.62 11.85 -0.35
N LYS A 57 -5.75 11.41 0.19
CA LYS A 57 -6.76 12.30 0.75
C LYS A 57 -7.17 11.77 2.11
N ASN A 58 -6.98 12.57 3.14
CA ASN A 58 -7.39 12.22 4.50
C ASN A 58 -8.89 12.44 4.66
N GLU A 59 -9.56 11.46 5.26
CA GLU A 59 -10.92 11.65 5.74
C GLU A 59 -10.87 12.07 7.20
N GLU A 60 -11.31 13.28 7.48
CA GLU A 60 -11.20 13.86 8.81
C GLU A 60 -12.04 13.16 9.86
N THR A 61 -13.12 12.53 9.43
CA THR A 61 -14.03 11.85 10.35
C THR A 61 -13.45 10.57 10.95
N VAL A 62 -12.48 9.97 10.26
CA VAL A 62 -11.82 8.76 10.73
C VAL A 62 -10.32 8.97 10.64
N LEU A 63 -9.69 9.11 11.78
CA LEU A 63 -8.29 9.51 11.87
C LEU A 63 -7.31 8.54 11.22
N MET A 64 -7.75 7.34 10.91
CA MET A 64 -6.88 6.30 10.37
C MET A 64 -7.14 6.02 8.89
N GLU A 65 -8.16 6.63 8.31
CA GLU A 65 -8.57 6.38 6.94
C GLU A 65 -7.85 7.32 5.97
N LEU A 66 -7.32 6.74 4.91
CA LEU A 66 -6.62 7.49 3.88
C LEU A 66 -7.09 6.99 2.52
N HIS A 67 -7.65 7.86 1.72
CA HIS A 67 -8.11 7.50 0.39
C HIS A 67 -6.96 7.60 -0.60
N LEU A 68 -6.69 6.51 -1.30
CA LEU A 68 -5.65 6.45 -2.32
C LEU A 68 -6.28 6.73 -3.67
N MET A 69 -5.93 7.88 -4.23
CA MET A 69 -6.52 8.36 -5.47
C MET A 69 -5.57 8.10 -6.64
N GLY A 70 -6.13 7.63 -7.73
CA GLY A 70 -5.41 7.50 -8.99
C GLY A 70 -5.47 8.80 -9.78
N SER A 71 -5.10 8.70 -11.06
CA SER A 71 -5.24 9.81 -11.99
C SER A 71 -6.71 10.20 -12.13
N ASN A 72 -6.99 11.50 -12.35
CA ASN A 72 -8.34 12.05 -12.46
C ASN A 72 -9.16 11.97 -11.16
N ASP A 73 -8.50 11.94 -10.01
CA ASP A 73 -9.15 11.85 -8.70
C ASP A 73 -10.10 10.67 -8.52
N ASN A 74 -9.81 9.56 -9.20
CA ASN A 74 -10.56 8.32 -9.01
C ASN A 74 -10.07 7.61 -7.77
N LEU A 75 -11.01 7.23 -6.90
CA LEU A 75 -10.67 6.40 -5.73
C LEU A 75 -10.23 5.02 -6.21
N ARG A 76 -9.03 4.61 -5.81
CA ARG A 76 -8.48 3.30 -6.16
C ARG A 76 -8.48 2.34 -5.00
N ALA A 77 -8.18 2.83 -3.81
CA ALA A 77 -8.12 2.01 -2.61
C ALA A 77 -8.35 2.88 -1.39
N ILE A 78 -8.73 2.24 -0.30
CA ILE A 78 -8.78 2.89 1.00
C ILE A 78 -7.68 2.27 1.85
N ALA A 79 -6.79 3.10 2.35
CA ALA A 79 -5.74 2.66 3.25
C ALA A 79 -6.16 2.92 4.69
N TRP A 80 -5.96 1.93 5.53
CA TRP A 80 -6.32 1.99 6.93
C TRP A 80 -5.06 1.81 7.78
N ASN A 81 -4.77 2.80 8.59
CA ASN A 81 -3.62 2.77 9.48
C ASN A 81 -4.04 2.18 10.83
N ILE A 82 -3.61 0.96 11.09
CA ILE A 82 -3.94 0.25 12.32
C ILE A 82 -2.67 0.13 13.16
N CYS A 83 -2.80 0.38 14.45
CA CYS A 83 -1.67 0.28 15.36
C CYS A 83 -1.22 -1.16 15.52
N PRO A 84 0.09 -1.40 15.69
CA PRO A 84 0.58 -2.73 15.98
C PRO A 84 0.12 -3.20 17.37
N GLY A 85 0.03 -4.51 17.54
CA GLY A 85 -0.31 -5.10 18.81
C GLY A 85 -1.79 -5.10 19.14
N ASP A 86 -2.63 -5.04 18.11
CA ASP A 86 -4.06 -5.07 18.29
C ASP A 86 -4.54 -6.29 19.04
N ASP A 87 -5.40 -6.06 20.05
CA ASP A 87 -6.12 -7.12 20.71
C ASP A 87 -7.26 -7.57 19.77
N PRO A 88 -7.36 -8.88 19.45
CA PRO A 88 -8.43 -9.37 18.57
C PRO A 88 -9.84 -9.02 19.06
N ASP A 89 -10.02 -8.88 20.36
CA ASP A 89 -11.32 -8.53 20.95
C ASP A 89 -11.60 -7.03 20.97
N ASN A 90 -10.61 -6.23 20.62
CA ASN A 90 -10.78 -4.78 20.55
C ASN A 90 -11.50 -4.41 19.25
N MET A 91 -12.51 -3.53 19.36
CA MET A 91 -13.24 -3.07 18.19
C MET A 91 -12.36 -2.38 17.14
N TRP A 92 -11.20 -1.92 17.54
CA TRP A 92 -10.23 -1.25 16.66
C TRP A 92 -9.17 -2.21 16.11
N SER A 93 -9.31 -3.51 16.39
CA SER A 93 -8.35 -4.49 15.89
C SER A 93 -8.52 -4.69 14.38
N SER A 94 -7.42 -5.07 13.72
CA SER A 94 -7.47 -5.38 12.29
C SER A 94 -8.44 -6.52 12.00
N THR A 95 -8.54 -7.50 12.90
CA THR A 95 -9.46 -8.62 12.75
C THR A 95 -10.91 -8.17 12.75
N ALA A 96 -11.27 -7.27 13.65
CA ALA A 96 -12.64 -6.75 13.72
C ALA A 96 -12.97 -5.94 12.46
N PHE A 97 -12.04 -5.10 12.01
CA PHE A 97 -12.24 -4.31 10.80
C PHE A 97 -12.37 -5.18 9.56
N GLU A 98 -11.55 -6.21 9.42
CA GLU A 98 -11.64 -7.13 8.28
C GLU A 98 -12.99 -7.82 8.20
N LYS A 99 -13.58 -8.15 9.33
CA LYS A 99 -14.84 -8.88 9.36
C LYS A 99 -16.06 -7.99 9.20
N LYS A 100 -16.04 -6.81 9.80
CA LYS A 100 -17.24 -5.99 9.97
C LYS A 100 -17.22 -4.68 9.21
N VAL A 101 -16.05 -4.06 9.08
CA VAL A 101 -15.94 -2.70 8.54
C VAL A 101 -15.50 -2.70 7.10
N PHE A 102 -14.43 -3.42 6.77
CA PHE A 102 -13.86 -3.37 5.43
C PHE A 102 -14.80 -3.86 4.33
N PRO A 103 -15.55 -4.96 4.51
CA PRO A 103 -16.53 -5.36 3.48
C PRO A 103 -17.57 -4.28 3.22
N TYR A 104 -18.04 -3.64 4.27
CA TYR A 104 -18.99 -2.53 4.14
C TYR A 104 -18.39 -1.33 3.42
N MET A 105 -17.16 -0.97 3.78
CA MET A 105 -16.46 0.14 3.14
C MET A 105 -16.19 -0.12 1.66
N ALA A 106 -15.75 -1.33 1.33
CA ALA A 106 -15.47 -1.70 -0.05
C ALA A 106 -16.72 -1.54 -0.91
N GLU A 107 -17.85 -1.98 -0.40
CA GLU A 107 -19.13 -1.88 -1.11
C GLU A 107 -19.61 -0.42 -1.17
N SER A 108 -19.59 0.29 -0.05
CA SER A 108 -20.07 1.67 0.04
C SER A 108 -19.30 2.63 -0.85
N PHE A 109 -17.98 2.48 -0.90
CA PHE A 109 -17.12 3.35 -1.70
C PHE A 109 -16.87 2.80 -3.10
N ASN A 110 -17.45 1.64 -3.42
CA ASN A 110 -17.27 0.98 -4.72
C ASN A 110 -15.79 0.82 -5.08
N THR A 111 -14.99 0.40 -4.10
CA THR A 111 -13.59 0.07 -4.33
C THR A 111 -13.38 -1.42 -4.16
N GLN A 112 -12.46 -1.97 -4.94
CA GLN A 112 -12.09 -3.38 -4.82
C GLN A 112 -10.96 -3.60 -3.83
N TRP A 113 -10.30 -2.54 -3.36
CA TRP A 113 -9.04 -2.67 -2.65
C TRP A 113 -9.08 -1.94 -1.31
N ILE A 114 -8.67 -2.65 -0.27
CA ILE A 114 -8.41 -2.04 1.03
C ILE A 114 -6.98 -2.40 1.44
N VAL A 115 -6.22 -1.41 1.83
CA VAL A 115 -4.83 -1.56 2.27
C VAL A 115 -4.78 -1.33 3.76
N VAL A 116 -4.24 -2.30 4.49
CA VAL A 116 -4.10 -2.21 5.94
C VAL A 116 -2.62 -2.15 6.25
N THR A 117 -2.19 -1.12 6.96
CA THR A 117 -0.78 -0.97 7.30
C THR A 117 -0.61 -0.15 8.56
N ASN A 118 0.49 -0.40 9.26
CA ASN A 118 0.99 0.48 10.30
C ASN A 118 2.38 1.01 9.94
N GLY A 119 2.80 0.79 8.67
CA GLY A 119 4.14 1.14 8.21
C GLY A 119 5.17 0.05 8.46
N LEU A 120 4.92 -0.89 9.35
CA LEU A 120 5.83 -1.99 9.67
C LEU A 120 5.39 -3.28 8.97
N TYR A 121 4.10 -3.50 8.84
CA TYR A 121 3.54 -4.57 8.03
C TYR A 121 2.62 -3.97 6.97
N LEU A 122 2.30 -4.77 5.96
CA LEU A 122 1.44 -4.35 4.87
C LEU A 122 0.52 -5.51 4.50
N LYS A 123 -0.77 -5.24 4.47
CA LYS A 123 -1.76 -6.20 4.01
C LYS A 123 -2.64 -5.52 2.97
N ILE A 124 -2.84 -6.18 1.84
CA ILE A 124 -3.69 -5.69 0.76
C ILE A 124 -4.79 -6.70 0.54
N ILE A 125 -6.04 -6.24 0.63
CA ILE A 125 -7.21 -7.11 0.54
C ILE A 125 -8.01 -6.70 -0.69
N ARG A 126 -8.30 -7.68 -1.52
CA ARG A 126 -9.19 -7.48 -2.67
C ARG A 126 -10.58 -7.96 -2.30
N PHE A 127 -11.57 -7.12 -2.63
CA PHE A 127 -12.97 -7.42 -2.45
C PHE A 127 -13.67 -7.49 -3.80
N LYS A 128 -14.71 -8.32 -3.86
CA LYS A 128 -15.68 -8.31 -4.95
C LYS A 128 -17.04 -8.06 -4.29
N GLY A 129 -17.57 -6.83 -4.45
CA GLY A 129 -18.66 -6.37 -3.63
C GLY A 129 -18.22 -6.31 -2.18
N ASN A 130 -18.91 -7.06 -1.32
CA ASN A 130 -18.56 -7.14 0.10
C ASN A 130 -17.82 -8.44 0.46
N LYS A 131 -17.42 -9.23 -0.54
CA LYS A 131 -16.72 -10.49 -0.31
C LYS A 131 -15.22 -10.32 -0.48
N LYS A 132 -14.47 -10.75 0.51
CA LYS A 132 -13.01 -10.82 0.45
C LYS A 132 -12.63 -12.00 -0.47
N VAL A 133 -11.95 -11.69 -1.57
CA VAL A 133 -11.58 -12.70 -2.57
C VAL A 133 -10.08 -13.00 -2.58
N ARG A 134 -9.25 -12.09 -2.09
CA ARG A 134 -7.82 -12.31 -2.04
C ARG A 134 -7.16 -11.44 -0.97
N VAL A 135 -6.10 -11.97 -0.36
CA VAL A 135 -5.29 -11.24 0.62
C VAL A 135 -3.83 -11.41 0.25
N PHE A 136 -3.12 -10.30 0.23
CA PHE A 136 -1.66 -10.26 0.15
C PHE A 136 -1.15 -9.73 1.48
N PHE A 137 -0.20 -10.41 2.10
CA PHE A 137 0.28 -10.01 3.41
C PHE A 137 1.80 -10.11 3.51
N TRP A 138 2.42 -8.99 3.87
CA TRP A 138 3.86 -8.90 4.13
C TRP A 138 4.04 -8.41 5.56
N GLN A 139 4.16 -9.36 6.48
CA GLN A 139 4.32 -9.06 7.90
C GLN A 139 5.62 -8.31 8.19
N ASP A 140 6.64 -8.56 7.39
CA ASP A 140 7.98 -8.01 7.53
C ASP A 140 8.27 -6.87 6.54
N PHE A 141 7.26 -6.11 6.16
CA PHE A 141 7.40 -5.05 5.15
C PHE A 141 8.55 -4.09 5.50
N ASP A 142 8.66 -3.68 6.75
CA ASP A 142 9.73 -2.76 7.16
C ASP A 142 11.12 -3.38 6.98
N ALA A 143 11.26 -4.67 7.27
CA ALA A 143 12.51 -5.39 7.05
C ALA A 143 12.82 -5.54 5.55
N ILE A 144 11.80 -5.78 4.73
CA ILE A 144 11.95 -5.85 3.27
C ILE A 144 12.53 -4.54 2.73
N VAL A 145 12.03 -3.41 3.21
CA VAL A 145 12.53 -2.10 2.82
C VAL A 145 13.94 -1.89 3.35
N HIS A 146 14.15 -2.12 4.64
CA HIS A 146 15.44 -1.87 5.28
C HIS A 146 16.57 -2.70 4.68
N GLN A 147 16.30 -3.96 4.40
CA GLN A 147 17.27 -4.90 3.84
C GLN A 147 17.35 -4.86 2.32
N GLU A 148 16.59 -3.97 1.69
CA GLU A 148 16.53 -3.83 0.23
C GLU A 148 16.28 -5.16 -0.47
N GLN A 149 15.30 -5.92 0.01
CA GLN A 149 14.90 -7.19 -0.59
C GLN A 149 14.13 -6.93 -1.88
N LEU A 150 14.86 -6.71 -2.95
CA LEU A 150 14.31 -6.20 -4.20
C LEU A 150 13.27 -7.13 -4.82
N ASP A 151 13.50 -8.42 -4.81
CA ASP A 151 12.55 -9.37 -5.42
C ASP A 151 11.20 -9.36 -4.72
N THR A 152 11.21 -9.34 -3.39
CA THR A 152 9.97 -9.27 -2.61
C THR A 152 9.30 -7.92 -2.77
N PHE A 153 10.09 -6.85 -2.77
CA PHE A 153 9.57 -5.50 -2.97
C PHE A 153 8.92 -5.36 -4.35
N TYR A 154 9.48 -6.04 -5.36
CA TYR A 154 8.88 -6.06 -6.71
C TYR A 154 7.48 -6.66 -6.69
N GLN A 155 7.25 -7.71 -5.91
CA GLN A 155 5.90 -8.28 -5.77
C GLN A 155 4.93 -7.25 -5.20
N ILE A 156 5.36 -6.50 -4.20
CA ILE A 156 4.56 -5.43 -3.60
C ILE A 156 4.26 -4.35 -4.64
N TYR A 157 5.27 -3.93 -5.37
CA TYR A 157 5.14 -2.92 -6.42
C TYR A 157 4.12 -3.35 -7.49
N LYS A 158 4.15 -4.62 -7.89
CA LYS A 158 3.22 -5.14 -8.89
C LYS A 158 1.77 -5.07 -8.39
N VAL A 159 1.53 -5.38 -7.13
CA VAL A 159 0.17 -5.28 -6.58
C VAL A 159 -0.31 -3.83 -6.56
N PHE A 160 0.53 -2.90 -6.15
CA PHE A 160 0.16 -1.48 -6.20
C PHE A 160 -0.06 -0.99 -7.62
N SER A 161 0.71 -1.47 -8.58
CA SER A 161 0.49 -1.14 -10.00
C SER A 161 -0.87 -1.64 -10.49
N LEU A 162 -1.25 -2.84 -10.05
CA LEU A 162 -2.55 -3.39 -10.37
C LEU A 162 -3.68 -2.54 -9.79
N ILE A 163 -3.54 -2.11 -8.53
CA ILE A 163 -4.52 -1.23 -7.90
C ILE A 163 -4.70 0.06 -8.70
N LYS A 164 -3.59 0.66 -9.15
CA LYS A 164 -3.64 1.91 -9.92
C LYS A 164 -4.31 1.74 -11.29
N SER A 165 -4.15 0.59 -11.92
CA SER A 165 -4.63 0.36 -13.28
C SER A 165 -6.03 -0.21 -13.36
N GLU A 166 -6.53 -0.84 -12.28
CA GLU A 166 -7.85 -1.46 -12.28
C GLU A 166 -8.95 -0.41 -12.18
N SER A 167 -10.01 -0.60 -12.98
CA SER A 167 -11.17 0.28 -12.86
C SER A 167 -12.07 -0.20 -11.74
N ASN A 168 -12.70 0.77 -11.04
CA ASN A 168 -13.69 0.48 -10.02
C ASN A 168 -15.02 0.17 -10.69
N GLN A 169 -15.47 -1.05 -10.53
CA GLN A 169 -16.77 -1.45 -11.06
C GLN A 169 -17.50 -2.36 -10.11
#